data_83b9eb2c23bb68471a36428838005a84
#
_entry.id   83b9eb2c23bb68471a36428838005a84
#
_cell.length_a   1.000
_cell.length_b   1.000
_cell.length_c   1.000
_cell.angle_alpha   90.00
_cell.angle_beta   90.00
_cell.angle_gamma   90.00
#
_symmetry.space_group_name_H-M   'P 1'
#
loop_
_entity.id
_entity.type
_entity.pdbx_description
1 polymer ?
#
loop_
_entity_poly.entity_id
_entity_poly.type
_entity_poly.pdbx_seq_one_letter_code
_entity_poly.pdbx_strand_id
1 'polypeptide(L)'
;MFPPVLFKKVKRNNKKRVVLRAAAILLIGSVLGFIAAGLWSLTWNDRVFTVRYELASDKVDSGFRVLLITDLHLREFGEGNSMLVARARDAAPDIICLGGDMIETYASYEQDEAFVSLVKRLVEIAPVYIGIGNHDAFAFYSWCARTDMEMTSFGGVTNLTRAVEEAGAVVLEKGFEDIEINGEKVRLGGFYPFAFRDEGDTDESWESRRVFLEDYCDTELFKLMISHRAVSFYREDAPDNWDIDLVVSGHTHNGVVALPGIGAIWENEGFFPKHSRGMFHEGKLNIVVCAGLDGHGCIPRVFNPPEIVVIDVKAK
;
A
#
# COMPACT_ATOMS: atom_id res chain seq x y z
N MET A 1 44.67 -30.87 58.99
CA MET A 1 43.23 -31.00 58.66
C MET A 1 42.86 -29.81 57.78
N PHE A 2 42.82 -29.96 56.42
CA PHE A 2 42.49 -28.87 55.51
C PHE A 2 40.93 -28.85 55.29
N PRO A 3 40.31 -27.68 55.26
CA PRO A 3 38.86 -27.61 55.23
C PRO A 3 38.32 -27.92 53.78
N PRO A 4 37.21 -28.66 53.66
CA PRO A 4 36.64 -29.15 52.39
C PRO A 4 35.91 -28.06 51.54
N VAL A 5 36.02 -26.79 51.91
CA VAL A 5 35.22 -25.67 51.31
C VAL A 5 35.79 -25.17 49.98
N LEU A 6 37.10 -25.32 49.74
CA LEU A 6 37.72 -24.77 48.49
C LEU A 6 37.33 -25.52 47.22
N PHE A 7 37.10 -26.81 47.27
CA PHE A 7 36.76 -27.62 46.06
C PHE A 7 35.33 -27.41 45.53
N LYS A 8 34.38 -27.07 46.39
CA LYS A 8 33.00 -26.79 45.94
C LYS A 8 32.87 -25.47 45.18
N LYS A 9 33.70 -24.46 45.52
CA LYS A 9 33.65 -23.13 44.87
C LYS A 9 34.19 -23.15 43.43
N VAL A 10 35.25 -23.95 43.18
CA VAL A 10 35.88 -24.09 41.84
C VAL A 10 34.93 -24.83 40.89
N LYS A 11 34.27 -25.92 41.30
CA LYS A 11 33.31 -26.66 40.44
C LYS A 11 32.07 -25.81 40.06
N ARG A 12 31.59 -24.97 40.98
CA ARG A 12 30.41 -24.10 40.74
C ARG A 12 30.73 -22.98 39.74
N ASN A 13 31.95 -22.43 39.73
CA ASN A 13 32.38 -21.43 38.77
C ASN A 13 32.56 -22.01 37.36
N ASN A 14 33.02 -23.24 37.22
CA ASN A 14 33.18 -23.88 35.92
C ASN A 14 31.83 -24.18 35.25
N LYS A 15 30.84 -24.64 35.99
CA LYS A 15 29.46 -24.86 35.46
C LYS A 15 28.85 -23.54 34.96
N LYS A 16 28.97 -22.45 35.71
CA LYS A 16 28.48 -21.14 35.26
C LYS A 16 29.20 -20.65 33.98
N ARG A 17 30.51 -20.85 33.87
CA ARG A 17 31.25 -20.50 32.65
C ARG A 17 30.85 -21.34 31.44
N VAL A 18 30.57 -22.60 31.60
CA VAL A 18 30.06 -23.50 30.54
C VAL A 18 28.69 -23.05 30.07
N VAL A 19 27.76 -22.77 30.99
CA VAL A 19 26.42 -22.26 30.66
C VAL A 19 26.48 -20.91 29.95
N LEU A 20 27.31 -19.98 30.42
CA LEU A 20 27.48 -18.67 29.74
C LEU A 20 28.11 -18.81 28.34
N ARG A 21 29.07 -19.71 28.14
CA ARG A 21 29.63 -19.98 26.79
C ARG A 21 28.58 -20.60 25.86
N ALA A 22 27.80 -21.57 26.33
CA ALA A 22 26.70 -22.16 25.56
C ALA A 22 25.66 -21.11 25.19
N ALA A 23 25.23 -20.27 26.13
CA ALA A 23 24.30 -19.16 25.86
C ALA A 23 24.86 -18.15 24.84
N ALA A 24 26.16 -17.81 24.95
CA ALA A 24 26.80 -16.92 23.99
C ALA A 24 26.87 -17.53 22.58
N ILE A 25 27.18 -18.82 22.46
CA ILE A 25 27.21 -19.53 21.16
C ILE A 25 25.83 -19.56 20.56
N LEU A 26 24.78 -19.87 21.33
CA LEU A 26 23.40 -19.85 20.86
C LEU A 26 22.97 -18.46 20.40
N LEU A 27 23.30 -17.44 21.16
CA LEU A 27 22.99 -16.05 20.78
C LEU A 27 23.69 -15.65 19.47
N ILE A 28 24.99 -15.93 19.35
CA ILE A 28 25.74 -15.63 18.12
C ILE A 28 25.17 -16.42 16.94
N GLY A 29 24.85 -17.72 17.12
CA GLY A 29 24.22 -18.52 16.08
C GLY A 29 22.86 -17.99 15.64
N SER A 30 22.03 -17.53 16.59
CA SER A 30 20.73 -16.90 16.30
C SER A 30 20.89 -15.58 15.52
N VAL A 31 21.83 -14.73 15.92
CA VAL A 31 22.13 -13.46 15.22
C VAL A 31 22.61 -13.71 13.80
N LEU A 32 23.55 -14.65 13.61
CA LEU A 32 24.06 -15.01 12.28
C LEU A 32 22.97 -15.63 11.40
N GLY A 33 22.10 -16.47 11.98
CA GLY A 33 20.96 -17.03 11.28
C GLY A 33 19.96 -15.96 10.85
N PHE A 34 19.68 -14.97 11.69
CA PHE A 34 18.81 -13.85 11.35
C PHE A 34 19.40 -12.97 10.24
N ILE A 35 20.71 -12.66 10.31
CA ILE A 35 21.41 -11.93 9.25
C ILE A 35 21.35 -12.69 7.92
N ALA A 36 21.62 -14.00 7.93
CA ALA A 36 21.56 -14.82 6.73
C ALA A 36 20.15 -14.85 6.13
N ALA A 37 19.11 -14.94 6.96
CA ALA A 37 17.72 -14.88 6.52
C ALA A 37 17.36 -13.50 5.94
N GLY A 38 17.88 -12.41 6.53
CA GLY A 38 17.75 -11.05 6.01
C GLY A 38 18.38 -10.89 4.63
N LEU A 39 19.62 -11.37 4.47
CA LEU A 39 20.30 -11.35 3.18
C LEU A 39 19.58 -12.19 2.13
N TRP A 40 19.05 -13.36 2.52
CA TRP A 40 18.23 -14.17 1.62
C TRP A 40 16.94 -13.47 1.19
N SER A 41 16.30 -12.72 2.08
CA SER A 41 15.08 -11.98 1.75
C SER A 41 15.28 -10.91 0.66
N LEU A 42 16.51 -10.41 0.49
CA LEU A 42 16.82 -9.47 -0.60
C LEU A 42 16.62 -10.09 -2.00
N THR A 43 16.70 -11.43 -2.12
CA THR A 43 16.43 -12.13 -3.39
C THR A 43 14.96 -12.08 -3.81
N TRP A 44 14.08 -11.61 -2.93
CA TRP A 44 12.64 -11.47 -3.22
C TRP A 44 12.30 -10.14 -3.90
N ASN A 45 13.22 -9.15 -3.83
CA ASN A 45 12.93 -7.80 -4.30
C ASN A 45 12.56 -7.74 -5.78
N ASP A 46 13.07 -8.64 -6.62
CA ASP A 46 12.76 -8.69 -8.05
C ASP A 46 11.56 -9.58 -8.39
N ARG A 47 10.74 -9.93 -7.39
CA ARG A 47 9.55 -10.76 -7.55
C ARG A 47 8.32 -10.03 -7.08
N VAL A 48 7.18 -10.29 -7.73
CA VAL A 48 5.88 -9.79 -7.30
C VAL A 48 5.12 -10.92 -6.60
N PHE A 49 4.74 -10.69 -5.35
CA PHE A 49 3.93 -11.61 -4.56
C PHE A 49 2.46 -11.18 -4.58
N THR A 50 1.55 -12.15 -4.44
CA THR A 50 0.12 -11.87 -4.36
C THR A 50 -0.37 -12.20 -2.95
N VAL A 51 -0.93 -11.21 -2.27
CA VAL A 51 -1.59 -11.36 -0.98
C VAL A 51 -3.09 -11.35 -1.21
N ARG A 52 -3.87 -12.13 -0.42
CA ARG A 52 -5.31 -12.23 -0.58
C ARG A 52 -6.03 -11.95 0.72
N TYR A 53 -7.10 -11.14 0.62
CA TYR A 53 -8.04 -10.89 1.70
C TYR A 53 -9.45 -11.21 1.23
N GLU A 54 -10.33 -11.52 2.18
CA GLU A 54 -11.76 -11.71 1.94
C GLU A 54 -12.54 -10.74 2.80
N LEU A 55 -13.54 -10.09 2.19
CA LEU A 55 -14.47 -9.18 2.86
C LEU A 55 -15.89 -9.65 2.59
N ALA A 56 -16.64 -9.99 3.64
CA ALA A 56 -18.08 -10.29 3.51
C ALA A 56 -18.89 -9.02 3.71
N SER A 57 -19.88 -8.80 2.84
CA SER A 57 -20.78 -7.63 2.91
C SER A 57 -22.21 -8.03 2.62
N ASP A 58 -23.15 -7.42 3.34
CA ASP A 58 -24.60 -7.57 3.10
C ASP A 58 -25.07 -6.74 1.90
N LYS A 59 -24.20 -5.91 1.32
CA LYS A 59 -24.51 -5.02 0.19
C LYS A 59 -24.16 -5.63 -1.17
N VAL A 60 -23.67 -6.87 -1.20
CA VAL A 60 -23.36 -7.59 -2.44
C VAL A 60 -24.02 -8.97 -2.43
N ASP A 61 -24.48 -9.42 -3.59
CA ASP A 61 -25.18 -10.70 -3.77
C ASP A 61 -24.27 -11.77 -4.42
N SER A 62 -23.54 -11.40 -5.47
CA SER A 62 -22.66 -12.30 -6.24
C SER A 62 -21.18 -12.14 -5.87
N GLY A 63 -20.81 -10.96 -5.40
CA GLY A 63 -19.45 -10.61 -5.07
C GLY A 63 -18.58 -10.26 -6.28
N PHE A 64 -17.39 -9.70 -6.00
CA PHE A 64 -16.42 -9.30 -7.01
C PHE A 64 -15.02 -9.28 -6.44
N ARG A 65 -14.03 -9.25 -7.34
CA ARG A 65 -12.62 -9.27 -7.00
C ARG A 65 -11.93 -7.95 -7.37
N VAL A 66 -11.33 -7.32 -6.39
CA VAL A 66 -10.50 -6.12 -6.55
C VAL A 66 -9.03 -6.53 -6.55
N LEU A 67 -8.26 -6.04 -7.53
CA LEU A 67 -6.81 -6.09 -7.50
C LEU A 67 -6.27 -4.70 -7.17
N LEU A 68 -5.53 -4.58 -6.08
CA LEU A 68 -4.81 -3.37 -5.69
C LEU A 68 -3.34 -3.48 -6.07
N ILE A 69 -2.86 -2.51 -6.84
CA ILE A 69 -1.46 -2.30 -7.21
C ILE A 69 -1.10 -0.88 -6.77
N THR A 70 -0.01 -0.72 -6.02
CA THR A 70 0.37 0.59 -5.47
C THR A 70 1.88 0.69 -5.27
N ASP A 71 2.40 1.92 -5.13
CA ASP A 71 3.79 2.21 -4.81
C ASP A 71 4.77 1.51 -5.78
N LEU A 72 4.51 1.64 -7.07
CA LEU A 72 5.38 1.10 -8.12
C LEU A 72 6.65 1.94 -8.29
N HIS A 73 6.54 3.29 -8.13
CA HIS A 73 7.64 4.24 -8.27
C HIS A 73 8.47 4.00 -9.54
N LEU A 74 7.80 3.72 -10.64
CA LEU A 74 8.42 3.42 -11.95
C LEU A 74 9.36 2.22 -11.95
N ARG A 75 9.35 1.41 -10.88
CA ARG A 75 10.12 0.18 -10.82
C ARG A 75 9.61 -0.81 -11.85
N GLU A 76 10.53 -1.52 -12.49
CA GLU A 76 10.21 -2.48 -13.51
C GLU A 76 10.36 -3.93 -13.00
N PHE A 77 9.31 -4.73 -13.16
CA PHE A 77 9.29 -6.16 -12.83
C PHE A 77 9.26 -7.01 -14.10
N GLY A 78 10.43 -7.40 -14.56
CA GLY A 78 10.64 -8.00 -15.88
C GLY A 78 10.50 -6.96 -16.98
N GLU A 79 10.96 -7.26 -18.20
CA GLU A 79 10.93 -6.34 -19.34
C GLU A 79 9.52 -5.80 -19.58
N GLY A 80 9.36 -4.47 -19.56
CA GLY A 80 8.09 -3.77 -19.71
C GLY A 80 7.05 -4.17 -18.65
N ASN A 81 7.47 -4.45 -17.42
CA ASN A 81 6.59 -4.94 -16.34
C ASN A 81 5.88 -6.28 -16.65
N SER A 82 6.48 -7.14 -17.49
CA SER A 82 5.87 -8.41 -17.90
C SER A 82 5.49 -9.32 -16.74
N MET A 83 6.30 -9.35 -15.68
CA MET A 83 6.02 -10.14 -14.47
C MET A 83 4.84 -9.57 -13.67
N LEU A 84 4.74 -8.25 -13.54
CA LEU A 84 3.63 -7.59 -12.87
C LEU A 84 2.31 -7.84 -13.61
N VAL A 85 2.31 -7.66 -14.93
CA VAL A 85 1.13 -7.91 -15.78
C VAL A 85 0.72 -9.39 -15.75
N ALA A 86 1.68 -10.33 -15.74
CA ALA A 86 1.37 -11.75 -15.59
C ALA A 86 0.70 -12.02 -14.23
N ARG A 87 1.20 -11.43 -13.14
CA ARG A 87 0.60 -11.57 -11.82
C ARG A 87 -0.80 -10.95 -11.73
N ALA A 88 -1.01 -9.79 -12.38
CA ALA A 88 -2.33 -9.18 -12.48
C ALA A 88 -3.32 -10.10 -13.21
N ARG A 89 -2.90 -10.70 -14.32
CA ARG A 89 -3.73 -11.67 -15.09
C ARG A 89 -4.03 -12.94 -14.28
N ASP A 90 -3.03 -13.51 -13.59
CA ASP A 90 -3.19 -14.68 -12.73
C ASP A 90 -4.15 -14.43 -11.55
N ALA A 91 -4.26 -13.18 -11.11
CA ALA A 91 -5.20 -12.78 -10.07
C ALA A 91 -6.66 -12.85 -10.55
N ALA A 92 -6.90 -12.77 -11.86
CA ALA A 92 -8.22 -12.75 -12.50
C ALA A 92 -9.16 -11.75 -11.82
N PRO A 93 -8.81 -10.44 -11.77
CA PRO A 93 -9.62 -9.42 -11.14
C PRO A 93 -10.82 -9.04 -12.00
N ASP A 94 -11.88 -8.58 -11.35
CA ASP A 94 -13.03 -7.93 -11.99
C ASP A 94 -12.78 -6.43 -12.17
N ILE A 95 -11.90 -5.86 -11.31
CA ILE A 95 -11.50 -4.45 -11.34
C ILE A 95 -10.06 -4.31 -10.83
N ILE A 96 -9.30 -3.36 -11.38
CA ILE A 96 -7.95 -3.02 -10.95
C ILE A 96 -7.95 -1.61 -10.38
N CYS A 97 -7.52 -1.46 -9.13
CA CYS A 97 -7.29 -0.19 -8.46
C CYS A 97 -5.77 0.08 -8.41
N LEU A 98 -5.33 1.16 -9.06
CA LEU A 98 -3.98 1.69 -8.86
C LEU A 98 -4.02 2.65 -7.66
N GLY A 99 -3.38 2.27 -6.57
CA GLY A 99 -3.54 2.89 -5.25
C GLY A 99 -2.64 4.12 -5.01
N GLY A 100 -2.03 4.68 -6.05
CA GLY A 100 -1.13 5.83 -5.97
C GLY A 100 0.35 5.47 -5.89
N ASP A 101 1.19 6.49 -6.03
CA ASP A 101 2.66 6.42 -6.12
C ASP A 101 3.11 5.41 -7.19
N MET A 102 2.44 5.47 -8.35
CA MET A 102 2.78 4.65 -9.49
C MET A 102 3.99 5.21 -10.24
N ILE A 103 4.16 6.52 -10.23
CA ILE A 103 5.26 7.25 -10.84
C ILE A 103 6.03 8.06 -9.79
N GLU A 104 7.13 8.71 -10.23
CA GLU A 104 7.93 9.61 -9.42
C GLU A 104 7.56 11.07 -9.69
N THR A 105 7.77 11.95 -8.71
CA THR A 105 7.43 13.38 -8.78
C THR A 105 8.08 14.09 -9.98
N TYR A 106 9.24 13.64 -10.43
CA TYR A 106 9.99 14.21 -11.56
C TYR A 106 10.31 13.15 -12.61
N ALA A 107 9.29 12.39 -13.02
CA ALA A 107 9.43 11.38 -14.05
C ALA A 107 9.87 12.01 -15.41
N SER A 108 10.70 11.31 -16.16
CA SER A 108 11.04 11.69 -17.54
C SER A 108 9.93 11.29 -18.51
N TYR A 109 9.98 11.83 -19.73
CA TYR A 109 9.02 11.46 -20.79
C TYR A 109 8.98 9.94 -21.03
N GLU A 110 10.15 9.31 -21.11
CA GLU A 110 10.25 7.86 -21.33
C GLU A 110 9.64 7.06 -20.15
N GLN A 111 9.75 7.58 -18.95
CA GLN A 111 9.17 6.97 -17.75
C GLN A 111 7.64 7.12 -17.73
N ASP A 112 7.13 8.27 -18.13
CA ASP A 112 5.68 8.49 -18.27
C ASP A 112 5.11 7.57 -19.36
N GLU A 113 5.78 7.45 -20.53
CA GLU A 113 5.39 6.51 -21.59
C GLU A 113 5.41 5.05 -21.12
N ALA A 114 6.41 4.65 -20.31
CA ALA A 114 6.48 3.31 -19.75
C ALA A 114 5.28 3.05 -18.82
N PHE A 115 4.88 4.03 -18.01
CA PHE A 115 3.68 3.91 -17.16
C PHE A 115 2.41 3.81 -18.01
N VAL A 116 2.22 4.66 -19.01
CA VAL A 116 1.07 4.58 -19.93
C VAL A 116 1.03 3.21 -20.65
N SER A 117 2.19 2.67 -21.04
CA SER A 117 2.29 1.34 -21.62
C SER A 117 1.86 0.23 -20.65
N LEU A 118 2.21 0.35 -19.37
CA LEU A 118 1.72 -0.57 -18.32
C LEU A 118 0.20 -0.48 -18.18
N VAL A 119 -0.36 0.75 -18.11
CA VAL A 119 -1.81 0.96 -17.99
C VAL A 119 -2.55 0.31 -19.18
N LYS A 120 -2.09 0.49 -20.42
CA LYS A 120 -2.69 -0.19 -21.59
C LYS A 120 -2.78 -1.70 -21.43
N ARG A 121 -1.74 -2.33 -20.89
CA ARG A 121 -1.70 -3.78 -20.67
C ARG A 121 -2.59 -4.24 -19.50
N LEU A 122 -2.77 -3.40 -18.47
CA LEU A 122 -3.67 -3.69 -17.36
C LEU A 122 -5.14 -3.57 -17.78
N VAL A 123 -5.48 -2.58 -18.58
CA VAL A 123 -6.83 -2.38 -19.15
C VAL A 123 -7.28 -3.58 -20.02
N GLU A 124 -6.35 -4.29 -20.65
CA GLU A 124 -6.64 -5.55 -21.35
C GLU A 124 -7.07 -6.70 -20.42
N ILE A 125 -6.85 -6.55 -19.11
CA ILE A 125 -7.19 -7.58 -18.10
C ILE A 125 -8.54 -7.29 -17.46
N ALA A 126 -8.73 -6.06 -16.96
CA ALA A 126 -9.96 -5.59 -16.30
C ALA A 126 -10.01 -4.05 -16.33
N PRO A 127 -11.18 -3.42 -16.06
CA PRO A 127 -11.28 -1.97 -15.88
C PRO A 127 -10.27 -1.46 -14.85
N VAL A 128 -9.57 -0.35 -15.17
CA VAL A 128 -8.50 0.23 -14.34
C VAL A 128 -8.94 1.59 -13.83
N TYR A 129 -8.84 1.77 -12.52
CA TYR A 129 -9.09 3.04 -11.83
C TYR A 129 -7.84 3.48 -11.07
N ILE A 130 -7.47 4.76 -11.23
CA ILE A 130 -6.24 5.33 -10.71
C ILE A 130 -6.56 6.31 -9.59
N GLY A 131 -6.19 5.97 -8.36
CA GLY A 131 -6.11 6.90 -7.25
C GLY A 131 -4.74 7.59 -7.22
N ILE A 132 -4.67 8.77 -6.62
CA ILE A 132 -3.48 9.63 -6.63
C ILE A 132 -2.68 9.43 -5.34
N GLY A 133 -1.36 9.25 -5.48
CA GLY A 133 -0.39 9.26 -4.40
C GLY A 133 0.37 10.60 -4.31
N ASN A 134 1.26 10.72 -3.33
CA ASN A 134 2.00 11.97 -3.14
C ASN A 134 3.07 12.20 -4.21
N HIS A 135 3.66 11.15 -4.75
CA HIS A 135 4.60 11.27 -5.87
C HIS A 135 3.88 11.52 -7.20
N ASP A 136 2.67 11.00 -7.36
CA ASP A 136 1.84 11.23 -8.56
C ASP A 136 1.24 12.63 -8.60
N ALA A 137 1.06 13.29 -7.45
CA ALA A 137 0.24 14.50 -7.30
C ALA A 137 0.63 15.61 -8.28
N PHE A 138 1.93 15.80 -8.51
CA PHE A 138 2.41 16.80 -9.47
C PHE A 138 2.09 16.48 -10.93
N ALA A 139 1.94 15.22 -11.28
CA ALA A 139 1.64 14.78 -12.64
C ALA A 139 0.14 14.74 -12.94
N PHE A 140 -0.72 14.49 -11.93
CA PHE A 140 -2.16 14.27 -12.10
C PHE A 140 -3.05 15.41 -11.60
N TYR A 141 -2.62 16.20 -10.59
CA TYR A 141 -3.46 17.27 -10.09
C TYR A 141 -3.57 18.47 -11.03
N SER A 142 -4.78 18.83 -11.36
CA SER A 142 -5.07 19.97 -12.24
C SER A 142 -4.63 21.33 -11.67
N TRP A 143 -4.50 21.48 -10.34
CA TRP A 143 -4.03 22.71 -9.72
C TRP A 143 -2.54 22.96 -9.97
N CYS A 144 -1.72 21.94 -10.14
CA CYS A 144 -0.30 22.07 -10.48
C CYS A 144 -0.10 22.71 -11.86
N ALA A 145 -1.04 22.52 -12.78
CA ALA A 145 -1.01 23.14 -14.10
C ALA A 145 -1.14 24.68 -14.09
N ARG A 146 -1.55 25.25 -12.95
CA ARG A 146 -1.74 26.72 -12.81
C ARG A 146 -0.49 27.46 -12.37
N THR A 147 0.59 26.77 -12.07
CA THR A 147 1.81 27.36 -11.50
C THR A 147 2.94 27.56 -12.49
N ASP A 148 2.69 27.51 -13.82
CA ASP A 148 3.68 27.64 -14.90
C ASP A 148 4.93 26.74 -14.76
N MET A 149 4.85 25.72 -13.91
CA MET A 149 5.92 24.74 -13.77
C MET A 149 5.68 23.63 -14.79
N GLU A 150 6.47 23.61 -15.84
CA GLU A 150 6.63 22.49 -16.76
C GLU A 150 7.24 21.31 -15.98
N MET A 151 6.42 20.54 -15.29
CA MET A 151 6.89 19.49 -14.37
C MET A 151 6.80 18.09 -14.95
N THR A 152 6.18 17.92 -16.12
CA THR A 152 6.14 16.63 -16.81
C THR A 152 6.56 16.79 -18.28
N SER A 153 7.17 15.75 -18.81
CA SER A 153 7.57 15.67 -20.21
C SER A 153 6.40 15.71 -21.20
N PHE A 154 5.18 15.45 -20.74
CA PHE A 154 3.96 15.67 -21.53
C PHE A 154 3.52 17.14 -21.61
N GLY A 155 4.30 18.07 -21.07
CA GLY A 155 3.99 19.50 -21.12
C GLY A 155 2.90 19.94 -20.17
N GLY A 156 2.67 19.19 -19.09
CA GLY A 156 1.75 19.53 -18.02
C GLY A 156 0.89 18.35 -17.54
N VAL A 157 0.38 18.48 -16.36
CA VAL A 157 -0.45 17.53 -15.61
C VAL A 157 -1.57 16.93 -16.44
N THR A 158 -2.28 17.76 -17.21
CA THR A 158 -3.40 17.32 -18.06
C THR A 158 -3.02 16.36 -19.18
N ASN A 159 -1.75 16.27 -19.52
CA ASN A 159 -1.31 15.39 -20.62
C ASN A 159 -1.12 13.96 -20.17
N LEU A 160 -0.56 13.70 -18.97
CA LEU A 160 -0.47 12.34 -18.44
C LEU A 160 -1.86 11.79 -18.11
N THR A 161 -2.73 12.56 -17.45
CA THR A 161 -4.13 12.18 -17.20
C THR A 161 -4.80 11.77 -18.51
N ARG A 162 -4.71 12.64 -19.54
CA ARG A 162 -5.29 12.34 -20.85
C ARG A 162 -4.70 11.06 -21.46
N ALA A 163 -3.38 10.86 -21.38
CA ALA A 163 -2.73 9.69 -21.97
C ALA A 163 -3.17 8.37 -21.33
N VAL A 164 -3.38 8.33 -19.98
CA VAL A 164 -3.88 7.14 -19.31
C VAL A 164 -5.38 6.95 -19.53
N GLU A 165 -6.16 8.02 -19.66
CA GLU A 165 -7.58 7.95 -20.04
C GLU A 165 -7.77 7.48 -21.47
N GLU A 166 -6.96 7.96 -22.43
CA GLU A 166 -6.91 7.45 -23.79
C GLU A 166 -6.46 5.98 -23.84
N ALA A 167 -5.68 5.53 -22.86
CA ALA A 167 -5.34 4.12 -22.67
C ALA A 167 -6.50 3.29 -22.13
N GLY A 168 -7.58 3.91 -21.66
CA GLY A 168 -8.80 3.28 -21.15
C GLY A 168 -8.90 3.17 -19.62
N ALA A 169 -8.04 3.85 -18.88
CA ALA A 169 -8.17 3.97 -17.43
C ALA A 169 -9.05 5.17 -17.04
N VAL A 170 -9.55 5.16 -15.81
CA VAL A 170 -10.26 6.30 -15.20
C VAL A 170 -9.42 6.87 -14.06
N VAL A 171 -9.17 8.19 -14.07
CA VAL A 171 -8.42 8.86 -13.01
C VAL A 171 -9.38 9.47 -12.00
N LEU A 172 -9.26 9.06 -10.74
CA LEU A 172 -10.08 9.52 -9.62
C LEU A 172 -9.24 10.42 -8.69
N GLU A 173 -9.11 11.68 -9.02
CA GLU A 173 -8.37 12.67 -8.22
C GLU A 173 -9.09 12.99 -6.90
N LYS A 174 -10.29 13.54 -6.99
CA LYS A 174 -11.30 13.71 -5.94
C LYS A 174 -12.65 13.58 -6.64
N GLY A 175 -13.06 12.36 -6.84
CA GLY A 175 -14.26 12.03 -7.61
C GLY A 175 -14.76 10.64 -7.29
N PHE A 176 -15.97 10.33 -7.74
CA PHE A 176 -16.54 8.99 -7.65
C PHE A 176 -17.49 8.70 -8.82
N GLU A 177 -17.68 7.42 -9.08
CA GLU A 177 -18.61 6.92 -10.08
C GLU A 177 -19.38 5.73 -9.50
N ASP A 178 -20.65 5.59 -9.89
CA ASP A 178 -21.42 4.37 -9.65
C ASP A 178 -21.21 3.45 -10.85
N ILE A 179 -20.55 2.33 -10.61
CA ILE A 179 -20.15 1.35 -11.64
C ILE A 179 -20.85 0.01 -11.42
N GLU A 180 -20.84 -0.84 -12.44
CA GLU A 180 -21.33 -2.21 -12.34
C GLU A 180 -20.17 -3.19 -12.51
N ILE A 181 -20.00 -4.10 -11.53
CA ILE A 181 -18.99 -5.16 -11.51
C ILE A 181 -19.71 -6.50 -11.28
N ASN A 182 -19.70 -7.40 -12.27
CA ASN A 182 -20.38 -8.70 -12.17
C ASN A 182 -21.87 -8.63 -11.77
N GLY A 183 -22.57 -7.55 -12.19
CA GLY A 183 -23.96 -7.29 -11.82
C GLY A 183 -24.14 -6.59 -10.47
N GLU A 184 -23.08 -6.38 -9.71
CA GLU A 184 -23.09 -5.60 -8.48
C GLU A 184 -22.92 -4.11 -8.78
N LYS A 185 -23.76 -3.28 -8.17
CA LYS A 185 -23.59 -1.82 -8.22
C LYS A 185 -22.68 -1.37 -7.08
N VAL A 186 -21.59 -0.71 -7.44
CA VAL A 186 -20.56 -0.26 -6.52
C VAL A 186 -20.30 1.22 -6.73
N ARG A 187 -20.26 2.00 -5.65
CA ARG A 187 -19.74 3.37 -5.69
C ARG A 187 -18.24 3.33 -5.50
N LEU A 188 -17.50 3.65 -6.56
CA LEU A 188 -16.04 3.70 -6.55
C LEU A 188 -15.57 5.14 -6.47
N GLY A 189 -14.77 5.48 -5.47
CA GLY A 189 -14.22 6.81 -5.26
C GLY A 189 -12.71 6.85 -5.20
N GLY A 190 -12.15 8.02 -5.50
CA GLY A 190 -10.76 8.38 -5.25
C GLY A 190 -10.67 9.60 -4.34
N PHE A 191 -9.85 9.52 -3.30
CA PHE A 191 -9.71 10.59 -2.32
C PHE A 191 -8.31 10.60 -1.73
N TYR A 192 -7.52 11.62 -2.10
CA TYR A 192 -6.15 11.77 -1.60
C TYR A 192 -6.05 12.58 -0.28
N PRO A 193 -6.84 13.65 -0.02
CA PRO A 193 -6.73 14.46 1.18
C PRO A 193 -7.06 13.67 2.46
N PHE A 194 -6.90 14.30 3.64
CA PHE A 194 -7.35 13.72 4.90
C PHE A 194 -8.88 13.76 5.02
N ALA A 195 -9.46 12.66 5.49
CA ALA A 195 -10.90 12.50 5.73
C ALA A 195 -11.33 13.04 7.11
N PHE A 196 -10.45 13.78 7.78
CA PHE A 196 -10.67 14.50 9.04
C PHE A 196 -10.14 15.93 8.93
N ARG A 197 -10.53 16.79 9.86
CA ARG A 197 -10.01 18.16 9.91
C ARG A 197 -8.61 18.17 10.54
N ASP A 198 -7.62 18.69 9.81
CA ASP A 198 -6.25 18.84 10.29
C ASP A 198 -6.00 20.26 10.81
N GLU A 199 -5.00 20.45 11.68
CA GLU A 199 -4.66 21.73 12.30
C GLU A 199 -4.31 22.84 11.29
N GLY A 200 -3.82 22.47 10.10
CA GLY A 200 -3.48 23.40 9.02
C GLY A 200 -4.64 23.80 8.11
N ASP A 201 -5.84 23.24 8.32
CA ASP A 201 -6.96 23.47 7.43
C ASP A 201 -7.63 24.83 7.60
N THR A 202 -7.95 25.47 6.48
CA THR A 202 -8.94 26.53 6.45
C THR A 202 -10.35 25.95 6.52
N ASP A 203 -11.34 26.77 6.94
CA ASP A 203 -12.74 26.33 6.94
C ASP A 203 -13.21 25.93 5.53
N GLU A 204 -12.75 26.62 4.49
CA GLU A 204 -13.08 26.34 3.09
C GLU A 204 -12.48 24.99 2.62
N SER A 205 -11.22 24.72 2.97
CA SER A 205 -10.55 23.47 2.57
C SER A 205 -11.20 22.24 3.24
N TRP A 206 -11.54 22.36 4.50
CA TRP A 206 -12.26 21.32 5.22
C TRP A 206 -13.68 21.11 4.67
N GLU A 207 -14.41 22.19 4.51
CA GLU A 207 -15.79 22.14 4.00
C GLU A 207 -15.87 21.48 2.61
N SER A 208 -14.93 21.80 1.72
CA SER A 208 -14.86 21.17 0.39
C SER A 208 -14.64 19.65 0.46
N ARG A 209 -13.88 19.16 1.44
CA ARG A 209 -13.64 17.72 1.65
C ARG A 209 -14.82 17.04 2.33
N ARG A 210 -15.39 17.70 3.33
CA ARG A 210 -16.56 17.23 4.07
C ARG A 210 -17.76 17.02 3.14
N VAL A 211 -18.08 18.01 2.32
CA VAL A 211 -19.16 17.93 1.33
C VAL A 211 -18.94 16.78 0.35
N PHE A 212 -17.71 16.62 -0.16
CA PHE A 212 -17.40 15.51 -1.04
C PHE A 212 -17.63 14.15 -0.36
N LEU A 213 -17.19 13.98 0.89
CA LEU A 213 -17.32 12.72 1.62
C LEU A 213 -18.79 12.45 2.00
N GLU A 214 -19.56 13.48 2.32
CA GLU A 214 -21.01 13.37 2.55
C GLU A 214 -21.73 12.88 1.27
N ASP A 215 -21.46 13.51 0.12
CA ASP A 215 -22.03 13.12 -1.18
C ASP A 215 -21.61 11.69 -1.57
N TYR A 216 -20.35 11.34 -1.31
CA TYR A 216 -19.85 9.99 -1.56
C TYR A 216 -20.55 8.95 -0.68
N CYS A 217 -20.80 9.26 0.58
CA CYS A 217 -21.45 8.35 1.52
C CYS A 217 -22.97 8.26 1.31
N ASP A 218 -23.60 9.21 0.60
CA ASP A 218 -25.05 9.25 0.39
C ASP A 218 -25.52 8.22 -0.65
N THR A 219 -25.40 6.96 -0.30
CA THR A 219 -25.88 5.81 -1.08
C THR A 219 -25.91 4.54 -0.24
N GLU A 220 -26.81 3.61 -0.60
CA GLU A 220 -26.84 2.24 -0.04
C GLU A 220 -25.93 1.26 -0.81
N LEU A 221 -25.30 1.69 -1.89
CA LEU A 221 -24.38 0.84 -2.66
C LEU A 221 -23.17 0.43 -1.82
N PHE A 222 -22.50 -0.64 -2.22
CA PHE A 222 -21.18 -0.95 -1.69
C PHE A 222 -20.21 0.18 -2.08
N LYS A 223 -19.51 0.75 -1.09
CA LYS A 223 -18.62 1.91 -1.25
C LYS A 223 -17.17 1.47 -1.18
N LEU A 224 -16.46 1.55 -2.30
CA LEU A 224 -15.03 1.29 -2.44
C LEU A 224 -14.27 2.61 -2.66
N MET A 225 -13.36 2.95 -1.76
CA MET A 225 -12.55 4.15 -1.84
C MET A 225 -11.08 3.82 -2.09
N ILE A 226 -10.49 4.39 -3.12
CA ILE A 226 -9.04 4.39 -3.34
C ILE A 226 -8.47 5.62 -2.61
N SER A 227 -7.67 5.39 -1.57
CA SER A 227 -6.98 6.46 -0.86
C SER A 227 -5.55 6.04 -0.56
N HIS A 228 -4.59 6.72 -1.18
CA HIS A 228 -3.19 6.32 -1.09
C HIS A 228 -2.70 6.22 0.36
N ARG A 229 -3.09 7.18 1.21
CA ARG A 229 -2.71 7.23 2.63
C ARG A 229 -3.82 6.71 3.52
N ALA A 230 -3.68 5.48 4.03
CA ALA A 230 -4.64 4.86 4.95
C ALA A 230 -4.92 5.73 6.19
N VAL A 231 -3.92 6.48 6.67
CA VAL A 231 -4.03 7.42 7.80
C VAL A 231 -5.17 8.42 7.64
N SER A 232 -5.54 8.76 6.41
CA SER A 232 -6.68 9.62 6.10
C SER A 232 -7.99 9.12 6.70
N PHE A 233 -8.14 7.80 6.87
CA PHE A 233 -9.40 7.18 7.23
C PHE A 233 -9.40 6.48 8.60
N TYR A 234 -8.24 6.27 9.25
CA TYR A 234 -8.22 5.64 10.58
C TYR A 234 -7.85 6.59 11.73
N ARG A 235 -7.51 7.86 11.43
CA ARG A 235 -7.23 8.86 12.46
C ARG A 235 -8.42 9.73 12.77
N GLU A 236 -8.35 10.36 13.95
CA GLU A 236 -9.33 11.29 14.48
C GLU A 236 -10.73 10.66 14.49
N ASP A 237 -11.73 11.38 14.04
CA ASP A 237 -13.13 10.96 13.99
C ASP A 237 -13.55 10.34 12.63
N ALA A 238 -12.62 10.23 11.67
CA ALA A 238 -12.91 9.69 10.35
C ALA A 238 -13.50 8.27 10.37
N PRO A 239 -13.03 7.32 11.21
CA PRO A 239 -13.58 5.97 11.26
C PRO A 239 -15.05 5.90 11.67
N ASP A 240 -15.52 6.87 12.45
CA ASP A 240 -16.89 6.92 12.96
C ASP A 240 -17.83 7.76 12.09
N ASN A 241 -17.28 8.76 11.37
CA ASN A 241 -18.06 9.72 10.58
C ASN A 241 -18.44 9.18 9.20
N TRP A 242 -17.57 8.38 8.55
CA TRP A 242 -17.76 7.98 7.18
C TRP A 242 -18.23 6.53 7.06
N ASP A 243 -19.39 6.33 6.43
CA ASP A 243 -19.91 5.00 6.12
C ASP A 243 -19.31 4.52 4.78
N ILE A 244 -18.13 3.93 4.82
CA ILE A 244 -17.41 3.38 3.67
C ILE A 244 -17.15 1.90 3.91
N ASP A 245 -17.48 1.04 2.94
CA ASP A 245 -17.38 -0.42 3.11
C ASP A 245 -15.94 -0.92 3.00
N LEU A 246 -15.15 -0.32 2.09
CA LEU A 246 -13.76 -0.70 1.87
C LEU A 246 -12.91 0.49 1.43
N VAL A 247 -11.82 0.75 2.13
CA VAL A 247 -10.75 1.66 1.71
C VAL A 247 -9.54 0.84 1.31
N VAL A 248 -8.95 1.11 0.13
CA VAL A 248 -7.72 0.47 -0.35
C VAL A 248 -6.59 1.49 -0.43
N SER A 249 -5.44 1.15 0.14
CA SER A 249 -4.34 2.09 0.39
C SER A 249 -2.96 1.47 0.16
N GLY A 250 -1.95 2.34 0.00
CA GLY A 250 -0.52 2.03 -0.04
C GLY A 250 0.28 2.91 0.91
N HIS A 251 1.29 3.62 0.36
CA HIS A 251 2.08 4.68 0.99
C HIS A 251 3.10 4.23 2.04
N THR A 252 2.76 3.29 2.88
CA THR A 252 3.57 2.90 4.05
C THR A 252 4.80 2.07 3.68
N HIS A 253 4.80 1.45 2.49
CA HIS A 253 5.79 0.44 2.07
C HIS A 253 6.05 -0.66 3.11
N ASN A 254 5.15 -0.81 4.09
CA ASN A 254 5.37 -1.61 5.30
C ASN A 254 6.73 -1.28 5.96
N GLY A 255 7.08 0.01 5.99
CA GLY A 255 8.32 0.54 6.55
C GLY A 255 9.60 0.10 5.83
N VAL A 256 9.51 -0.45 4.60
CA VAL A 256 10.60 -1.02 3.78
C VAL A 256 11.29 -2.21 4.44
N VAL A 257 11.69 -2.08 5.72
CA VAL A 257 12.30 -3.15 6.54
C VAL A 257 11.31 -3.62 7.60
N ALA A 258 10.93 -4.89 7.52
CA ALA A 258 10.02 -5.52 8.46
C ALA A 258 10.71 -6.60 9.30
N LEU A 259 10.14 -6.92 10.45
CA LEU A 259 10.55 -8.07 11.27
C LEU A 259 9.53 -9.20 11.13
N PRO A 260 9.96 -10.44 10.88
CA PRO A 260 9.06 -11.58 10.82
C PRO A 260 8.17 -11.70 12.06
N GLY A 261 6.86 -11.72 11.86
CA GLY A 261 5.86 -11.85 12.93
C GLY A 261 5.59 -10.57 13.73
N ILE A 262 6.28 -9.47 13.45
CA ILE A 262 6.08 -8.17 14.11
C ILE A 262 5.55 -7.13 13.11
N GLY A 263 6.11 -7.06 11.89
CA GLY A 263 5.77 -6.07 10.87
C GLY A 263 6.84 -5.01 10.70
N ALA A 264 6.47 -3.83 10.20
CA ALA A 264 7.36 -2.71 9.97
C ALA A 264 8.14 -2.31 11.23
N ILE A 265 9.43 -2.00 11.07
CA ILE A 265 10.24 -1.47 12.18
C ILE A 265 9.91 0.00 12.42
N TRP A 266 9.79 0.76 11.35
CA TRP A 266 9.53 2.20 11.38
C TRP A 266 8.87 2.65 10.09
N GLU A 267 7.99 3.63 10.22
CA GLU A 267 7.44 4.41 9.11
C GLU A 267 7.02 5.81 9.62
N ASN A 268 6.32 6.62 8.81
CA ASN A 268 6.00 8.01 9.16
C ASN A 268 5.22 8.18 10.47
N GLU A 269 4.50 7.16 10.93
CA GLU A 269 3.79 7.15 12.21
C GLU A 269 4.68 6.73 13.40
N GLY A 270 5.95 6.38 13.16
CA GLY A 270 6.90 6.01 14.20
C GLY A 270 7.31 4.55 14.18
N PHE A 271 7.76 4.03 15.33
CA PHE A 271 8.23 2.66 15.47
C PHE A 271 7.07 1.68 15.65
N PHE A 272 7.12 0.56 14.93
CA PHE A 272 6.18 -0.55 14.99
C PHE A 272 4.72 -0.10 14.75
N PRO A 273 4.46 0.58 13.61
CA PRO A 273 3.13 1.10 13.29
C PRO A 273 2.12 -0.03 13.14
N LYS A 274 0.89 0.20 13.62
CA LYS A 274 -0.19 -0.78 13.57
C LYS A 274 -0.69 -0.99 12.14
N HIS A 275 -0.82 0.08 11.35
CA HIS A 275 -1.51 0.08 10.06
C HIS A 275 -0.57 0.10 8.86
N SER A 276 0.61 -0.55 8.96
CA SER A 276 1.60 -0.51 7.88
C SER A 276 1.35 -1.53 6.75
N ARG A 277 0.61 -2.61 7.01
CA ARG A 277 0.26 -3.64 6.04
C ARG A 277 -0.82 -4.55 6.60
N GLY A 278 -1.82 -4.84 5.84
CA GLY A 278 -2.85 -5.79 6.26
C GLY A 278 -4.26 -5.32 5.96
N MET A 279 -5.23 -6.06 6.50
CA MET A 279 -6.63 -5.66 6.53
C MET A 279 -7.02 -5.31 7.96
N PHE A 280 -7.62 -4.15 8.15
CA PHE A 280 -7.97 -3.58 9.45
C PHE A 280 -9.44 -3.21 9.47
N HIS A 281 -10.04 -3.29 10.68
CA HIS A 281 -11.38 -2.79 10.96
C HIS A 281 -11.25 -1.62 11.92
N GLU A 282 -11.64 -0.43 11.49
CA GLU A 282 -11.59 0.78 12.30
C GLU A 282 -12.97 1.46 12.22
N GLY A 283 -13.67 1.50 13.37
CA GLY A 283 -15.05 2.00 13.41
C GLY A 283 -15.97 1.26 12.44
N LYS A 284 -16.48 1.98 11.43
CA LYS A 284 -17.33 1.43 10.36
C LYS A 284 -16.54 0.95 9.14
N LEU A 285 -15.23 1.21 9.10
CA LEU A 285 -14.43 1.05 7.90
C LEU A 285 -13.67 -0.28 7.89
N ASN A 286 -13.58 -0.89 6.71
CA ASN A 286 -12.56 -1.88 6.41
C ASN A 286 -11.46 -1.20 5.60
N ILE A 287 -10.22 -1.31 6.03
CA ILE A 287 -9.08 -0.69 5.38
C ILE A 287 -8.07 -1.76 5.01
N VAL A 288 -7.70 -1.83 3.74
CA VAL A 288 -6.62 -2.70 3.26
C VAL A 288 -5.42 -1.85 2.91
N VAL A 289 -4.30 -2.11 3.57
CA VAL A 289 -3.02 -1.45 3.32
C VAL A 289 -2.08 -2.44 2.64
N CYS A 290 -1.71 -2.13 1.39
CA CYS A 290 -0.73 -2.87 0.62
C CYS A 290 0.69 -2.41 0.97
N ALA A 291 1.64 -3.34 1.07
CA ALA A 291 3.04 -3.00 1.27
C ALA A 291 3.71 -2.42 0.01
N GLY A 292 3.00 -2.39 -1.11
CA GLY A 292 3.49 -1.83 -2.36
C GLY A 292 4.59 -2.65 -3.06
N LEU A 293 5.04 -2.13 -4.18
CA LEU A 293 5.96 -2.82 -5.08
C LEU A 293 7.40 -2.35 -4.93
N ASP A 294 7.66 -1.07 -4.73
CA ASP A 294 9.02 -0.57 -4.56
C ASP A 294 9.41 -0.35 -3.09
N GLY A 295 10.72 -0.16 -2.87
CA GLY A 295 11.28 0.30 -1.62
C GLY A 295 11.17 1.82 -1.51
N HIS A 296 11.82 2.40 -0.51
CA HIS A 296 11.94 3.85 -0.39
C HIS A 296 13.35 4.28 -0.79
N GLY A 297 13.50 4.86 -1.98
CA GLY A 297 14.79 5.27 -2.51
C GLY A 297 15.78 4.11 -2.66
N CYS A 298 17.00 4.25 -2.11
CA CYS A 298 18.04 3.23 -2.21
C CYS A 298 17.96 2.12 -1.15
N ILE A 299 16.95 2.11 -0.28
CA ILE A 299 16.83 1.12 0.80
C ILE A 299 16.16 -0.14 0.25
N PRO A 300 16.85 -1.30 0.22
CA PRO A 300 16.22 -2.52 -0.23
C PRO A 300 15.21 -3.02 0.80
N ARG A 301 14.16 -3.67 0.30
CA ARG A 301 13.14 -4.30 1.16
C ARG A 301 13.74 -5.53 1.86
N VAL A 302 13.64 -5.59 3.20
CA VAL A 302 14.13 -6.70 4.01
C VAL A 302 12.98 -7.34 4.77
N PHE A 303 12.77 -8.64 4.59
CA PHE A 303 11.62 -9.41 5.07
C PHE A 303 10.25 -8.82 4.66
N ASN A 304 10.25 -8.05 3.60
CA ASN A 304 9.12 -7.28 3.12
C ASN A 304 9.07 -7.37 1.58
N PRO A 305 8.63 -8.50 1.02
CA PRO A 305 8.63 -8.71 -0.43
C PRO A 305 7.65 -7.74 -1.12
N PRO A 306 7.97 -7.30 -2.37
CA PRO A 306 7.03 -6.54 -3.19
C PRO A 306 5.73 -7.31 -3.40
N GLU A 307 4.58 -6.64 -3.25
CA GLU A 307 3.29 -7.31 -3.34
C GLU A 307 2.22 -6.52 -4.10
N ILE A 308 1.28 -7.26 -4.64
CA ILE A 308 -0.04 -6.81 -5.05
C ILE A 308 -1.09 -7.49 -4.17
N VAL A 309 -2.22 -6.83 -3.95
CA VAL A 309 -3.27 -7.35 -3.07
C VAL A 309 -4.53 -7.68 -3.86
N VAL A 310 -5.06 -8.87 -3.64
CA VAL A 310 -6.37 -9.30 -4.14
C VAL A 310 -7.36 -9.27 -2.98
N ILE A 311 -8.50 -8.64 -3.20
CA ILE A 311 -9.59 -8.57 -2.22
C ILE A 311 -10.81 -9.21 -2.85
N ASP A 312 -11.23 -10.36 -2.32
CA ASP A 312 -12.47 -11.03 -2.70
C ASP A 312 -13.61 -10.47 -1.83
N VAL A 313 -14.44 -9.60 -2.41
CA VAL A 313 -15.68 -9.12 -1.78
C VAL A 313 -16.76 -10.15 -2.05
N LYS A 314 -17.43 -10.64 -1.00
CA LYS A 314 -18.40 -11.73 -1.08
C LYS A 314 -19.70 -11.36 -0.39
N ALA A 315 -20.81 -11.98 -0.81
CA ALA A 315 -22.03 -11.96 -0.04
C ALA A 315 -21.80 -12.54 1.37
N LYS A 316 -22.46 -11.96 2.36
CA LYS A 316 -22.40 -12.39 3.75
C LYS A 316 -23.24 -13.60 4.03
#